data_1fd4716cda90be4db358bb2812b7870b
#
_entry.id   1fd4716cda90be4db358bb2812b7870b
#
_cell.length_a   1.000
_cell.length_b   1.000
_cell.length_c   1.000
_cell.angle_alpha   90.00
_cell.angle_beta   90.00
_cell.angle_gamma   90.00
#
_symmetry.space_group_name_H-M   'P 1'
#
loop_
_entity.id
_entity.type
_entity.pdbx_description
1 polymer ?
#
loop_
_entity_poly.entity_id
_entity_poly.type
_entity_poly.pdbx_seq_one_letter_code
_entity_poly.pdbx_strand_id
1 'polypeptide(L)'
;MKAIKLCMLALVLAISSSTALTSCSKDDNNVPRPEHPLVLTGEAAVEWTKAHIDSLVNVYMASCGNLLDPDMTRDLLSCIGYTRLNVFDYREAGWVIDSVVLVRLMDRAAAANNKTILFTMGMYGCGKTTSLNNNPELKKLADEVGVISEGAYNNVTYFDEMVAQSGENGFEPHLLYVYNDAETGYTNCMERLIHSNRAVTCEAYIAVFPQFKGRVEYIEEHHPDMKFYCLDNSHNNGGKRVTNEEAKLWDYSMTEDLQQKLYAIKQSYIDSGKLTVEQIMALQ
;
A
#
# COMPACT_ATOMS: atom_id res chain seq x y z
N MET A 1 16.54 -8.89 20.38
CA MET A 1 15.92 -9.98 19.61
C MET A 1 14.55 -10.49 20.11
N LYS A 2 14.13 -10.24 21.36
CA LYS A 2 12.79 -10.65 21.86
C LYS A 2 11.68 -9.60 21.65
N ALA A 3 11.99 -8.32 21.52
CA ALA A 3 11.02 -7.24 21.40
C ALA A 3 10.37 -7.14 19.98
N ILE A 4 11.13 -7.46 18.94
CA ILE A 4 10.66 -7.36 17.53
C ILE A 4 9.61 -8.44 17.21
N LYS A 5 9.73 -9.64 17.80
CA LYS A 5 8.73 -10.72 17.64
C LYS A 5 7.37 -10.39 18.26
N LEU A 6 7.32 -9.50 19.23
CA LEU A 6 6.08 -9.16 19.93
C LEU A 6 5.23 -8.15 19.13
N CYS A 7 5.85 -7.23 18.38
CA CYS A 7 5.12 -6.25 17.57
C CYS A 7 4.45 -6.86 16.33
N MET A 8 5.09 -7.83 15.67
CA MET A 8 4.47 -8.50 14.51
C MET A 8 3.34 -9.45 14.90
N LEU A 9 3.42 -10.08 16.07
CA LEU A 9 2.35 -10.97 16.56
C LEU A 9 1.12 -10.18 17.03
N ALA A 10 1.31 -8.95 17.53
CA ALA A 10 0.21 -8.07 17.93
C ALA A 10 -0.58 -7.52 16.73
N LEU A 11 0.06 -7.34 15.58
CA LEU A 11 -0.59 -6.84 14.36
C LEU A 11 -1.51 -7.90 13.71
N VAL A 12 -1.15 -9.18 13.80
CA VAL A 12 -1.94 -10.29 13.23
C VAL A 12 -3.14 -10.64 14.12
N LEU A 13 -3.08 -10.40 15.43
CA LEU A 13 -4.18 -10.66 16.37
C LEU A 13 -5.17 -9.49 16.51
N ALA A 14 -4.82 -8.29 16.05
CA ALA A 14 -5.72 -7.13 16.09
C ALA A 14 -6.74 -7.09 14.92
N ILE A 15 -6.63 -7.99 13.94
CA ILE A 15 -7.52 -8.03 12.76
C ILE A 15 -8.80 -8.87 13.04
N SER A 16 -8.88 -9.61 14.15
CA SER A 16 -10.01 -10.51 14.42
C SER A 16 -11.03 -10.02 15.45
N SER A 17 -10.97 -8.77 15.89
CA SER A 17 -12.01 -8.19 16.73
C SER A 17 -12.49 -6.86 16.18
N SER A 18 -13.62 -6.88 15.50
CA SER A 18 -14.44 -5.71 15.15
C SER A 18 -15.01 -5.08 16.45
N THR A 19 -14.14 -4.43 17.20
CA THR A 19 -14.56 -3.45 18.21
C THR A 19 -13.96 -2.13 17.83
N ALA A 20 -14.83 -1.14 17.64
CA ALA A 20 -14.46 0.24 17.39
C ALA A 20 -13.20 0.61 18.17
N LEU A 21 -12.13 0.99 17.45
CA LEU A 21 -10.98 1.64 18.05
C LEU A 21 -11.37 3.02 18.56
N THR A 22 -12.18 3.05 19.61
CA THR A 22 -12.29 4.16 20.55
C THR A 22 -11.18 3.97 21.58
N SER A 23 -9.94 4.05 21.13
CA SER A 23 -8.80 4.15 22.03
C SER A 23 -7.81 5.14 21.49
N CYS A 24 -8.20 6.42 21.50
CA CYS A 24 -7.23 7.44 21.85
C CYS A 24 -7.09 7.36 23.37
N SER A 25 -6.01 6.76 23.85
CA SER A 25 -5.61 6.82 25.24
C SER A 25 -5.60 8.29 25.70
N LYS A 26 -6.11 8.51 26.89
CA LYS A 26 -5.95 9.78 27.62
C LYS A 26 -4.46 9.91 27.95
N ASP A 27 -3.69 10.54 27.07
CA ASP A 27 -2.38 11.12 27.41
C ASP A 27 -2.05 12.18 26.35
N ASP A 28 -2.22 13.44 26.74
CA ASP A 28 -1.49 14.65 26.40
C ASP A 28 -1.04 14.94 24.96
N ASN A 29 -1.82 14.58 23.93
CA ASN A 29 -1.70 15.23 22.64
C ASN A 29 -3.02 15.93 22.32
N ASN A 30 -3.02 17.22 22.56
CA ASN A 30 -4.15 18.15 22.45
C ASN A 30 -4.54 18.36 20.97
N VAL A 31 -5.03 17.32 20.29
CA VAL A 31 -5.76 17.50 19.05
C VAL A 31 -7.21 17.76 19.44
N PRO A 32 -7.73 18.97 19.17
CA PRO A 32 -9.12 19.29 19.51
C PRO A 32 -10.04 18.30 18.77
N ARG A 33 -10.78 17.46 19.50
CA ARG A 33 -11.89 16.69 18.91
C ARG A 33 -13.06 17.66 18.76
N PRO A 34 -13.53 17.92 17.54
CA PRO A 34 -14.75 18.66 17.34
C PRO A 34 -15.92 17.88 17.95
N GLU A 35 -16.88 18.57 18.55
CA GLU A 35 -18.10 18.02 19.17
C GLU A 35 -18.98 17.24 18.18
N HIS A 36 -18.77 17.43 16.87
CA HIS A 36 -19.33 16.63 15.77
C HIS A 36 -18.17 16.12 14.90
N PRO A 37 -18.27 14.92 14.33
CA PRO A 37 -17.23 14.44 13.42
C PRO A 37 -17.08 15.42 12.26
N LEU A 38 -15.94 16.11 12.23
CA LEU A 38 -15.61 17.02 11.14
C LEU A 38 -15.34 16.17 9.90
N VAL A 39 -16.15 16.32 8.86
CA VAL A 39 -15.90 15.70 7.57
C VAL A 39 -15.28 16.73 6.65
N LEU A 40 -13.97 16.56 6.35
CA LEU A 40 -13.22 17.40 5.41
C LEU A 40 -12.82 16.53 4.22
N THR A 41 -12.95 17.05 3.01
CA THR A 41 -12.52 16.38 1.78
C THR A 41 -11.74 17.34 0.89
N GLY A 42 -11.02 16.81 -0.11
CA GLY A 42 -10.30 17.61 -1.09
C GLY A 42 -9.30 18.59 -0.44
N GLU A 43 -9.30 19.85 -0.91
CA GLU A 43 -8.37 20.89 -0.44
C GLU A 43 -8.47 21.16 1.07
N ALA A 44 -9.67 21.13 1.64
CA ALA A 44 -9.86 21.33 3.08
C ALA A 44 -9.19 20.21 3.90
N ALA A 45 -9.23 18.97 3.45
CA ALA A 45 -8.52 17.86 4.09
C ALA A 45 -6.99 18.03 3.96
N VAL A 46 -6.49 18.49 2.82
CA VAL A 46 -5.06 18.78 2.59
C VAL A 46 -4.56 19.86 3.54
N GLU A 47 -5.26 20.99 3.64
CA GLU A 47 -4.86 22.10 4.52
C GLU A 47 -4.92 21.69 6.01
N TRP A 48 -5.95 20.96 6.41
CA TRP A 48 -6.02 20.41 7.76
C TRP A 48 -4.83 19.48 8.04
N THR A 49 -4.50 18.60 7.10
CA THR A 49 -3.37 17.68 7.22
C THR A 49 -2.05 18.42 7.37
N LYS A 50 -1.79 19.44 6.54
CA LYS A 50 -0.59 20.29 6.66
C LYS A 50 -0.48 20.95 8.02
N ALA A 51 -1.60 21.47 8.55
CA ALA A 51 -1.63 22.12 9.85
C ALA A 51 -1.36 21.16 11.03
N HIS A 52 -1.57 19.86 10.85
CA HIS A 52 -1.42 18.82 11.90
C HIS A 52 -0.31 17.81 11.59
N ILE A 53 0.52 18.07 10.58
CA ILE A 53 1.45 17.09 10.00
C ILE A 53 2.40 16.47 11.03
N ASP A 54 3.00 17.28 11.90
CA ASP A 54 3.95 16.78 12.89
C ASP A 54 3.29 15.79 13.86
N SER A 55 2.06 16.09 14.30
CA SER A 55 1.31 15.21 15.19
C SER A 55 0.96 13.88 14.50
N LEU A 56 0.46 13.92 13.26
CA LEU A 56 0.12 12.76 12.47
C LEU A 56 1.35 11.87 12.23
N VAL A 57 2.44 12.48 11.80
CA VAL A 57 3.69 11.77 11.54
C VAL A 57 4.27 11.14 12.81
N ASN A 58 4.24 11.83 13.95
CA ASN A 58 4.70 11.28 15.22
C ASN A 58 3.88 10.04 15.63
N VAL A 59 2.56 10.08 15.45
CA VAL A 59 1.69 8.91 15.72
C VAL A 59 2.07 7.74 14.80
N TYR A 60 2.27 7.99 13.50
CA TYR A 60 2.69 6.96 12.56
C TYR A 60 4.04 6.35 12.94
N MET A 61 5.04 7.21 13.16
CA MET A 61 6.43 6.81 13.44
C MET A 61 6.57 5.99 14.73
N ALA A 62 5.63 6.11 15.67
CA ALA A 62 5.63 5.33 16.91
C ALA A 62 5.38 3.83 16.69
N SER A 63 4.73 3.44 15.59
CA SER A 63 4.29 2.05 15.35
C SER A 63 4.71 1.45 14.01
N CYS A 64 5.14 2.25 13.04
CA CYS A 64 5.36 1.81 11.64
C CYS A 64 6.59 0.91 11.42
N GLY A 65 7.49 0.73 12.41
CA GLY A 65 8.78 0.08 12.14
C GLY A 65 9.55 0.82 11.04
N ASN A 66 10.03 0.12 10.01
CA ASN A 66 10.70 0.70 8.84
C ASN A 66 9.79 0.82 7.60
N LEU A 67 8.47 0.65 7.78
CA LEU A 67 7.49 0.59 6.70
C LEU A 67 6.79 1.94 6.49
N LEU A 68 6.72 2.39 5.24
CA LEU A 68 5.75 3.35 4.75
C LEU A 68 4.63 2.60 4.03
N ASP A 69 3.43 2.59 4.61
CA ASP A 69 2.21 2.04 4.03
C ASP A 69 1.19 3.18 3.84
N PRO A 70 0.85 3.55 2.60
CA PRO A 70 -0.09 4.62 2.32
C PRO A 70 -1.51 4.39 2.87
N ASP A 71 -1.92 3.16 3.12
CA ASP A 71 -3.22 2.91 3.75
C ASP A 71 -3.17 3.26 5.25
N MET A 72 -2.06 2.91 5.92
CA MET A 72 -1.88 3.23 7.34
C MET A 72 -1.71 4.74 7.57
N THR A 73 -1.06 5.46 6.67
CA THR A 73 -0.93 6.92 6.78
C THR A 73 -2.28 7.59 6.61
N ARG A 74 -3.12 7.13 5.68
CA ARG A 74 -4.49 7.64 5.50
C ARG A 74 -5.42 7.29 6.67
N ASP A 75 -5.23 6.17 7.35
CA ASP A 75 -6.01 5.82 8.54
C ASP A 75 -5.92 6.90 9.65
N LEU A 76 -4.84 7.69 9.67
CA LEU A 76 -4.68 8.84 10.58
C LEU A 76 -5.69 9.97 10.32
N LEU A 77 -6.29 10.01 9.12
CA LEU A 77 -7.28 11.00 8.71
C LEU A 77 -8.72 10.59 9.12
N SER A 78 -8.88 9.50 9.86
CA SER A 78 -10.19 9.02 10.32
C SER A 78 -10.94 10.06 11.17
N CYS A 79 -10.21 10.93 11.89
CA CYS A 79 -10.78 12.02 12.69
C CYS A 79 -11.43 13.13 11.85
N ILE A 80 -11.15 13.19 10.54
CA ILE A 80 -11.75 14.13 9.59
C ILE A 80 -12.64 13.45 8.54
N GLY A 81 -13.04 12.19 8.77
CA GLY A 81 -14.02 11.49 7.95
C GLY A 81 -13.45 10.49 6.95
N TYR A 82 -12.12 10.24 6.96
CA TYR A 82 -11.55 9.18 6.14
C TYR A 82 -12.07 7.81 6.58
N THR A 83 -12.41 7.01 5.59
CA THR A 83 -12.61 5.57 5.69
C THR A 83 -11.94 4.90 4.52
N ARG A 84 -11.65 3.62 4.61
CA ARG A 84 -11.06 2.87 3.49
C ARG A 84 -12.03 2.66 2.31
N LEU A 85 -13.28 3.13 2.43
CA LEU A 85 -14.28 3.13 1.36
C LEU A 85 -14.25 4.42 0.52
N ASN A 86 -13.72 5.54 1.07
CA ASN A 86 -13.66 6.86 0.42
C ASN A 86 -12.22 7.34 0.14
N VAL A 87 -11.33 6.41 -0.22
CA VAL A 87 -9.88 6.66 -0.41
C VAL A 87 -9.59 7.81 -1.37
N PHE A 88 -10.40 7.98 -2.42
CA PHE A 88 -10.17 9.00 -3.44
C PHE A 88 -10.30 10.42 -2.91
N ASP A 89 -11.19 10.66 -1.96
CA ASP A 89 -11.44 11.99 -1.36
C ASP A 89 -10.28 12.47 -0.49
N TYR A 90 -9.42 11.54 -0.05
CA TYR A 90 -8.29 11.80 0.86
C TYR A 90 -6.93 11.48 0.26
N ARG A 91 -6.87 11.17 -1.04
CA ARG A 91 -5.63 10.75 -1.69
C ARG A 91 -4.52 11.79 -1.55
N GLU A 92 -4.83 13.06 -1.83
CA GLU A 92 -3.85 14.13 -1.77
C GLU A 92 -3.42 14.45 -0.34
N ALA A 93 -4.35 14.43 0.61
CA ALA A 93 -4.04 14.56 2.04
C ALA A 93 -3.13 13.42 2.53
N GLY A 94 -3.37 12.18 2.06
CA GLY A 94 -2.49 11.04 2.32
C GLY A 94 -1.08 11.25 1.77
N TRP A 95 -0.93 11.75 0.56
CA TRP A 95 0.39 12.03 -0.04
C TRP A 95 1.21 13.05 0.75
N VAL A 96 0.54 14.05 1.37
CA VAL A 96 1.23 14.99 2.28
C VAL A 96 1.85 14.25 3.46
N ILE A 97 1.14 13.28 4.05
CA ILE A 97 1.67 12.49 5.15
C ILE A 97 2.79 11.56 4.65
N ASP A 98 2.55 10.84 3.55
CA ASP A 98 3.48 9.87 2.97
C ASP A 98 4.85 10.53 2.70
N SER A 99 4.87 11.74 2.13
CA SER A 99 6.11 12.45 1.81
C SER A 99 6.93 12.78 3.06
N VAL A 100 6.28 13.23 4.13
CA VAL A 100 6.98 13.57 5.39
C VAL A 100 7.42 12.31 6.14
N VAL A 101 6.57 11.27 6.15
CA VAL A 101 6.91 9.97 6.76
C VAL A 101 8.11 9.35 6.08
N LEU A 102 8.18 9.37 4.74
CA LEU A 102 9.32 8.84 4.01
C LEU A 102 10.63 9.50 4.44
N VAL A 103 10.65 10.84 4.50
CA VAL A 103 11.84 11.58 4.94
C VAL A 103 12.24 11.17 6.37
N ARG A 104 11.27 11.10 7.29
CA ARG A 104 11.55 10.68 8.68
C ARG A 104 12.05 9.25 8.79
N LEU A 105 11.54 8.33 7.96
CA LEU A 105 12.04 6.95 7.89
C LEU A 105 13.48 6.90 7.37
N MET A 106 13.79 7.66 6.32
CA MET A 106 15.14 7.77 5.79
C MET A 106 16.11 8.37 6.83
N ASP A 107 15.74 9.45 7.52
CA ASP A 107 16.57 10.04 8.59
C ASP A 107 16.88 9.02 9.67
N ARG A 108 15.88 8.26 10.11
CA ARG A 108 16.04 7.22 11.13
C ARG A 108 16.93 6.08 10.66
N ALA A 109 16.76 5.63 9.42
CA ALA A 109 17.56 4.58 8.82
C ALA A 109 19.03 5.03 8.62
N ALA A 110 19.24 6.27 8.17
CA ALA A 110 20.58 6.86 8.05
C ALA A 110 21.29 6.97 9.41
N ALA A 111 20.58 7.36 10.47
CA ALA A 111 21.12 7.40 11.83
C ALA A 111 21.52 6.00 12.34
N ALA A 112 20.84 4.95 11.87
CA ALA A 112 21.18 3.55 12.13
C ALA A 112 22.25 2.98 11.16
N ASN A 113 22.84 3.83 10.30
CA ASN A 113 23.79 3.46 9.26
C ASN A 113 23.27 2.40 8.28
N ASN A 114 21.95 2.42 7.98
CA ASN A 114 21.31 1.52 7.04
C ASN A 114 20.62 2.35 5.93
N LYS A 115 21.35 2.64 4.88
CA LYS A 115 20.91 3.46 3.76
C LYS A 115 20.40 2.63 2.58
N THR A 116 19.52 1.67 2.84
CA THR A 116 18.83 0.88 1.83
C THR A 116 17.35 1.13 1.89
N ILE A 117 16.70 1.25 0.73
CA ILE A 117 15.25 1.39 0.60
C ILE A 117 14.69 0.32 -0.34
N LEU A 118 13.65 -0.39 0.09
CA LEU A 118 12.93 -1.37 -0.71
C LEU A 118 11.59 -0.77 -1.14
N PHE A 119 11.44 -0.49 -2.41
CA PHE A 119 10.14 -0.21 -3.02
C PHE A 119 9.41 -1.52 -3.31
N THR A 120 8.11 -1.61 -3.00
CA THR A 120 7.29 -2.73 -3.43
C THR A 120 6.30 -2.27 -4.47
N MET A 121 6.38 -2.84 -5.67
CA MET A 121 5.56 -2.48 -6.83
C MET A 121 4.63 -3.63 -7.23
N GLY A 122 3.51 -3.31 -7.83
CA GLY A 122 2.59 -4.28 -8.42
C GLY A 122 1.14 -3.87 -8.24
N MET A 123 0.27 -4.49 -9.01
CA MET A 123 -1.15 -4.20 -9.06
C MET A 123 -1.84 -4.39 -7.70
N TYR A 124 -3.00 -3.79 -7.52
CA TYR A 124 -3.87 -4.04 -6.37
C TYR A 124 -4.20 -5.54 -6.28
N GLY A 125 -4.13 -6.10 -5.07
CA GLY A 125 -4.43 -7.53 -4.86
C GLY A 125 -3.36 -8.51 -5.33
N CYS A 126 -2.21 -8.07 -5.87
CA CYS A 126 -1.16 -8.98 -6.32
C CYS A 126 -0.41 -9.72 -5.20
N GLY A 127 -0.57 -9.31 -3.94
CA GLY A 127 -0.02 -10.04 -2.79
C GLY A 127 1.33 -9.52 -2.28
N LYS A 128 1.72 -8.26 -2.53
CA LYS A 128 2.98 -7.65 -2.06
C LYS A 128 3.26 -7.90 -0.58
N THR A 129 2.40 -7.42 0.29
CA THR A 129 2.52 -7.55 1.75
C THR A 129 2.52 -9.02 2.19
N THR A 130 1.64 -9.84 1.59
CA THR A 130 1.57 -11.27 1.88
C THR A 130 2.88 -11.98 1.51
N SER A 131 3.46 -11.65 0.36
CA SER A 131 4.72 -12.21 -0.09
C SER A 131 5.89 -11.80 0.80
N LEU A 132 5.99 -10.52 1.20
CA LEU A 132 7.00 -10.06 2.15
C LEU A 132 6.94 -10.80 3.48
N ASN A 133 5.73 -11.10 3.96
CA ASN A 133 5.55 -11.75 5.26
C ASN A 133 5.75 -13.27 5.23
N ASN A 134 5.36 -13.93 4.15
CA ASN A 134 5.29 -15.39 4.08
C ASN A 134 6.48 -16.03 3.34
N ASN A 135 7.17 -15.30 2.45
CA ASN A 135 8.35 -15.80 1.78
C ASN A 135 9.59 -15.54 2.67
N PRO A 136 10.32 -16.59 3.12
CA PRO A 136 11.44 -16.41 4.04
C PRO A 136 12.58 -15.54 3.49
N GLU A 137 12.86 -15.61 2.18
CA GLU A 137 13.89 -14.81 1.53
C GLU A 137 13.50 -13.32 1.52
N LEU A 138 12.26 -13.03 1.15
CA LEU A 138 11.74 -11.65 1.12
C LEU A 138 11.58 -11.07 2.52
N LYS A 139 11.21 -11.89 3.49
CA LYS A 139 11.17 -11.49 4.89
C LYS A 139 12.54 -11.10 5.40
N LYS A 140 13.58 -11.89 5.06
CA LYS A 140 14.95 -11.55 5.39
C LYS A 140 15.37 -10.22 4.75
N LEU A 141 15.04 -10.02 3.46
CA LEU A 141 15.28 -8.75 2.77
C LEU A 141 14.58 -7.59 3.48
N ALA A 142 13.30 -7.74 3.85
CA ALA A 142 12.53 -6.72 4.57
C ALA A 142 13.13 -6.37 5.94
N ASP A 143 13.71 -7.36 6.64
CA ASP A 143 14.38 -7.18 7.94
C ASP A 143 15.76 -6.49 7.79
N GLU A 144 16.40 -6.59 6.63
CA GLU A 144 17.74 -6.05 6.35
C GLU A 144 17.71 -4.63 5.80
N VAL A 145 16.63 -4.18 5.16
CA VAL A 145 16.55 -2.83 4.57
C VAL A 145 16.20 -1.76 5.62
N GLY A 146 16.70 -0.55 5.41
CA GLY A 146 16.45 0.59 6.30
C GLY A 146 15.05 1.13 6.20
N VAL A 147 14.47 1.14 4.98
CA VAL A 147 13.12 1.64 4.68
C VAL A 147 12.42 0.67 3.73
N ILE A 148 11.13 0.44 3.95
CA ILE A 148 10.23 -0.22 2.99
C ILE A 148 9.17 0.80 2.58
N SER A 149 9.03 1.05 1.28
CA SER A 149 7.99 1.92 0.73
C SER A 149 7.00 1.09 -0.09
N GLU A 150 5.82 0.84 0.48
CA GLU A 150 4.75 0.12 -0.22
C GLU A 150 3.99 1.04 -1.17
N GLY A 151 3.71 0.54 -2.38
CA GLY A 151 2.89 1.24 -3.35
C GLY A 151 2.46 0.35 -4.51
N ALA A 152 1.50 0.80 -5.30
CA ALA A 152 1.25 0.22 -6.61
C ALA A 152 2.32 0.69 -7.60
N TYR A 153 2.73 1.95 -7.49
CA TYR A 153 3.68 2.61 -8.39
C TYR A 153 3.31 2.45 -9.87
N ASN A 154 2.00 2.51 -10.16
CA ASN A 154 1.48 2.46 -11.52
C ASN A 154 1.86 3.72 -12.33
N ASN A 155 2.06 4.86 -11.69
CA ASN A 155 2.61 6.07 -12.31
C ASN A 155 4.15 6.00 -12.25
N VAL A 156 4.79 5.85 -13.41
CA VAL A 156 6.27 5.79 -13.53
C VAL A 156 6.95 7.07 -13.10
N THR A 157 6.41 8.23 -13.48
CA THR A 157 7.00 9.53 -13.11
C THR A 157 7.08 9.69 -11.59
N TYR A 158 6.00 9.34 -10.89
CA TYR A 158 6.01 9.36 -9.42
C TYR A 158 7.03 8.36 -8.84
N PHE A 159 7.14 7.17 -9.44
CA PHE A 159 8.14 6.19 -9.00
C PHE A 159 9.57 6.73 -9.19
N ASP A 160 9.86 7.31 -10.35
CA ASP A 160 11.17 7.90 -10.65
C ASP A 160 11.53 9.04 -9.68
N GLU A 161 10.56 9.90 -9.35
CA GLU A 161 10.74 10.97 -8.36
C GLU A 161 11.10 10.39 -6.97
N MET A 162 10.43 9.31 -6.55
CA MET A 162 10.72 8.65 -5.26
C MET A 162 12.11 7.99 -5.26
N VAL A 163 12.50 7.35 -6.37
CA VAL A 163 13.84 6.77 -6.54
C VAL A 163 14.91 7.86 -6.53
N ALA A 164 14.70 8.94 -7.29
CA ALA A 164 15.63 10.08 -7.34
C ALA A 164 15.80 10.70 -5.94
N GLN A 165 14.69 10.97 -5.24
CA GLN A 165 14.72 11.51 -3.88
C GLN A 165 15.49 10.60 -2.92
N SER A 166 15.31 9.29 -3.02
CA SER A 166 16.07 8.35 -2.18
C SER A 166 17.56 8.38 -2.49
N GLY A 167 17.93 8.43 -3.77
CA GLY A 167 19.32 8.55 -4.23
C GLY A 167 20.01 9.85 -3.79
N GLU A 168 19.31 10.99 -3.87
CA GLU A 168 19.80 12.28 -3.39
C GLU A 168 20.12 12.27 -1.88
N ASN A 169 19.39 11.47 -1.11
CA ASN A 169 19.65 11.23 0.31
C ASN A 169 20.69 10.12 0.58
N GLY A 170 21.28 9.58 -0.49
CA GLY A 170 22.35 8.56 -0.44
C GLY A 170 21.83 7.17 -0.09
N PHE A 171 20.56 6.86 -0.39
CA PHE A 171 20.00 5.52 -0.24
C PHE A 171 20.20 4.70 -1.52
N GLU A 172 20.49 3.40 -1.32
CA GLU A 172 20.53 2.40 -2.38
C GLU A 172 19.10 1.85 -2.61
N PRO A 173 18.47 2.11 -3.78
CA PRO A 173 17.13 1.65 -4.04
C PRO A 173 17.11 0.18 -4.47
N HIS A 174 16.22 -0.59 -3.86
CA HIS A 174 15.85 -1.93 -4.25
C HIS A 174 14.39 -1.94 -4.67
N LEU A 175 14.00 -2.83 -5.58
CA LEU A 175 12.63 -2.99 -6.01
C LEU A 175 12.18 -4.45 -5.90
N LEU A 176 11.06 -4.69 -5.22
CA LEU A 176 10.30 -5.93 -5.29
C LEU A 176 9.08 -5.69 -6.18
N TYR A 177 9.03 -6.34 -7.33
CA TYR A 177 7.92 -6.29 -8.26
C TYR A 177 7.13 -7.58 -8.21
N VAL A 178 5.86 -7.50 -7.80
CA VAL A 178 4.98 -8.66 -7.62
C VAL A 178 3.90 -8.64 -8.69
N TYR A 179 3.83 -9.72 -9.46
CA TYR A 179 2.78 -10.00 -10.44
C TYR A 179 1.73 -10.94 -9.86
N ASN A 180 0.49 -10.74 -10.26
CA ASN A 180 -0.57 -11.74 -10.19
C ASN A 180 -1.47 -11.58 -11.43
N ASP A 181 -2.11 -12.66 -11.86
CA ASP A 181 -3.12 -12.58 -12.91
C ASP A 181 -4.30 -11.70 -12.49
N ALA A 182 -4.96 -11.11 -13.49
CA ALA A 182 -5.98 -10.09 -13.23
C ALA A 182 -7.19 -10.64 -12.46
N GLU A 183 -7.65 -11.86 -12.77
CA GLU A 183 -8.82 -12.46 -12.13
C GLU A 183 -8.53 -12.76 -10.65
N THR A 184 -7.38 -13.36 -10.36
CA THR A 184 -6.94 -13.62 -8.98
C THR A 184 -6.69 -12.33 -8.22
N GLY A 185 -6.01 -11.37 -8.84
CA GLY A 185 -5.72 -10.07 -8.22
C GLY A 185 -6.99 -9.30 -7.87
N TYR A 186 -7.98 -9.27 -8.77
CA TYR A 186 -9.25 -8.62 -8.49
C TYR A 186 -10.09 -9.36 -7.44
N THR A 187 -10.09 -10.70 -7.48
CA THR A 187 -10.70 -11.52 -6.42
C THR A 187 -10.12 -11.17 -5.05
N ASN A 188 -8.79 -11.04 -4.94
CA ASN A 188 -8.13 -10.60 -3.71
C ASN A 188 -8.57 -9.19 -3.28
N CYS A 189 -8.84 -8.28 -4.22
CA CYS A 189 -9.41 -6.96 -3.91
C CYS A 189 -10.80 -7.08 -3.29
N MET A 190 -11.65 -7.96 -3.82
CA MET A 190 -12.99 -8.21 -3.29
C MET A 190 -12.95 -8.83 -1.88
N GLU A 191 -12.06 -9.80 -1.65
CA GLU A 191 -11.84 -10.36 -0.30
C GLU A 191 -11.35 -9.29 0.69
N ARG A 192 -10.44 -8.40 0.27
CA ARG A 192 -9.98 -7.28 1.11
C ARG A 192 -11.10 -6.28 1.40
N LEU A 193 -12.03 -6.07 0.49
CA LEU A 193 -13.20 -5.23 0.73
C LEU A 193 -14.03 -5.78 1.89
N ILE A 194 -14.29 -7.09 1.91
CA ILE A 194 -15.04 -7.75 3.00
C ILE A 194 -14.31 -7.59 4.35
N HIS A 195 -13.00 -7.85 4.37
CA HIS A 195 -12.26 -7.95 5.63
C HIS A 195 -11.69 -6.64 6.16
N SER A 196 -11.43 -5.66 5.30
CA SER A 196 -10.75 -4.41 5.67
C SER A 196 -11.38 -3.14 5.11
N ASN A 197 -12.56 -3.22 4.49
CA ASN A 197 -13.27 -2.11 3.83
C ASN A 197 -12.45 -1.40 2.74
N ARG A 198 -11.40 -2.04 2.22
CA ARG A 198 -10.56 -1.43 1.18
C ARG A 198 -11.16 -1.66 -0.20
N ALA A 199 -11.88 -0.66 -0.68
CA ALA A 199 -12.53 -0.70 -1.97
C ALA A 199 -11.55 -0.45 -3.13
N VAL A 200 -11.67 -1.26 -4.19
CA VAL A 200 -11.11 -1.03 -5.52
C VAL A 200 -12.21 -1.29 -6.52
N THR A 201 -12.66 -0.26 -7.24
CA THR A 201 -13.71 -0.43 -8.24
C THR A 201 -13.19 -1.26 -9.42
N CYS A 202 -14.10 -1.98 -10.10
CA CYS A 202 -13.74 -2.78 -11.27
C CYS A 202 -13.14 -1.90 -12.37
N GLU A 203 -13.72 -0.72 -12.57
CA GLU A 203 -13.31 0.29 -13.54
C GLU A 203 -11.88 0.78 -13.27
N ALA A 204 -11.56 1.10 -12.01
CA ALA A 204 -10.22 1.49 -11.62
C ALA A 204 -9.21 0.35 -11.82
N TYR A 205 -9.60 -0.91 -11.51
CA TYR A 205 -8.76 -2.07 -11.74
C TYR A 205 -8.46 -2.26 -13.23
N ILE A 206 -9.49 -2.23 -14.08
CA ILE A 206 -9.38 -2.34 -15.54
C ILE A 206 -8.48 -1.25 -16.13
N ALA A 207 -8.61 -0.01 -15.67
CA ALA A 207 -7.83 1.11 -16.16
C ALA A 207 -6.35 1.06 -15.75
N VAL A 208 -6.04 0.50 -14.57
CA VAL A 208 -4.67 0.50 -14.01
C VAL A 208 -3.89 -0.74 -14.41
N PHE A 209 -4.51 -1.91 -14.54
CA PHE A 209 -3.80 -3.17 -14.81
C PHE A 209 -2.89 -3.10 -16.05
N PRO A 210 -3.32 -2.58 -17.22
CA PRO A 210 -2.46 -2.50 -18.40
C PRO A 210 -1.25 -1.55 -18.25
N GLN A 211 -1.27 -0.63 -17.28
CA GLN A 211 -0.17 0.31 -17.04
C GLN A 211 1.11 -0.36 -16.55
N PHE A 212 1.03 -1.62 -16.14
CA PHE A 212 2.19 -2.41 -15.72
C PHE A 212 2.90 -3.13 -16.87
N LYS A 213 2.32 -3.13 -18.08
CA LYS A 213 2.96 -3.70 -19.27
C LYS A 213 4.27 -2.97 -19.59
N GLY A 214 5.34 -3.73 -19.89
CA GLY A 214 6.66 -3.16 -20.20
C GLY A 214 7.38 -2.56 -18.98
N ARG A 215 6.90 -2.83 -17.75
CA ARG A 215 7.46 -2.22 -16.55
C ARG A 215 8.86 -2.73 -16.23
N VAL A 216 9.14 -3.99 -16.52
CA VAL A 216 10.46 -4.59 -16.25
C VAL A 216 11.50 -3.95 -17.16
N GLU A 217 11.20 -3.84 -18.46
CA GLU A 217 12.05 -3.19 -19.44
C GLU A 217 12.31 -1.73 -19.08
N TYR A 218 11.25 -1.02 -18.68
CA TYR A 218 11.37 0.37 -18.22
C TYR A 218 12.34 0.50 -17.05
N ILE A 219 12.23 -0.36 -16.02
CA ILE A 219 13.10 -0.30 -14.84
C ILE A 219 14.56 -0.61 -15.23
N GLU A 220 14.80 -1.60 -16.08
CA GLU A 220 16.15 -1.94 -16.52
C GLU A 220 16.80 -0.82 -17.34
N GLU A 221 16.01 -0.08 -18.14
CA GLU A 221 16.50 1.02 -18.95
C GLU A 221 16.80 2.29 -18.12
N HIS A 222 15.90 2.64 -17.19
CA HIS A 222 15.97 3.92 -16.47
C HIS A 222 16.65 3.81 -15.10
N HIS A 223 16.72 2.61 -14.53
CA HIS A 223 17.31 2.33 -13.21
C HIS A 223 18.24 1.10 -13.26
N PRO A 224 19.29 1.07 -14.13
CA PRO A 224 20.09 -0.12 -14.38
C PRO A 224 20.86 -0.62 -13.14
N ASP A 225 21.15 0.25 -12.18
CA ASP A 225 21.87 -0.09 -10.96
C ASP A 225 20.94 -0.56 -9.81
N MET A 226 19.62 -0.52 -10.02
CA MET A 226 18.65 -0.93 -9.01
C MET A 226 18.64 -2.44 -8.80
N LYS A 227 18.74 -2.90 -7.56
CA LYS A 227 18.52 -4.31 -7.25
C LYS A 227 17.05 -4.64 -7.42
N PHE A 228 16.77 -5.54 -8.35
CA PHE A 228 15.41 -5.84 -8.80
C PHE A 228 15.04 -7.29 -8.52
N TYR A 229 13.92 -7.50 -7.85
CA TYR A 229 13.38 -8.79 -7.48
C TYR A 229 11.99 -8.96 -8.09
N CYS A 230 11.86 -9.88 -9.05
CA CYS A 230 10.58 -10.22 -9.66
C CYS A 230 9.96 -11.43 -8.96
N LEU A 231 8.67 -11.33 -8.62
CA LEU A 231 7.92 -12.38 -7.96
C LEU A 231 6.63 -12.68 -8.70
N ASP A 232 6.49 -13.88 -9.21
CA ASP A 232 5.26 -14.40 -9.78
C ASP A 232 4.39 -15.00 -8.68
N ASN A 233 3.26 -14.36 -8.40
CA ASN A 233 2.25 -14.81 -7.44
C ASN A 233 0.94 -15.24 -8.15
N SER A 234 1.00 -15.59 -9.43
CA SER A 234 -0.15 -16.05 -10.20
C SER A 234 -0.91 -17.14 -9.46
N HIS A 235 -2.23 -17.01 -9.43
CA HIS A 235 -3.13 -17.91 -8.72
C HIS A 235 -2.84 -18.05 -7.21
N ASN A 236 -2.23 -17.01 -6.59
CA ASN A 236 -1.84 -17.02 -5.16
C ASN A 236 -0.95 -18.24 -4.80
N ASN A 237 0.00 -18.58 -5.66
CA ASN A 237 0.90 -19.74 -5.51
C ASN A 237 1.95 -19.60 -4.40
N GLY A 238 1.90 -18.52 -3.61
CA GLY A 238 2.86 -18.23 -2.54
C GLY A 238 4.04 -17.37 -2.96
N GLY A 239 4.06 -16.94 -4.22
CA GLY A 239 5.09 -16.09 -4.80
C GLY A 239 6.39 -16.83 -5.12
N LYS A 240 6.59 -17.13 -6.39
CA LYS A 240 7.81 -17.73 -6.90
C LYS A 240 8.73 -16.63 -7.45
N ARG A 241 9.98 -16.60 -7.01
CA ARG A 241 10.98 -15.73 -7.62
C ARG A 241 11.26 -16.17 -9.06
N VAL A 242 11.27 -15.19 -9.96
CA VAL A 242 11.54 -15.38 -11.39
C VAL A 242 12.64 -14.42 -11.83
N THR A 243 13.25 -14.71 -12.98
CA THR A 243 14.21 -13.80 -13.63
C THR A 243 13.49 -12.61 -14.24
N ASN A 244 14.23 -11.53 -14.54
CA ASN A 244 13.67 -10.38 -15.25
C ASN A 244 13.16 -10.79 -16.64
N GLU A 245 13.86 -11.68 -17.34
CA GLU A 245 13.44 -12.17 -18.66
C GLU A 245 12.11 -12.96 -18.60
N GLU A 246 11.87 -13.75 -17.55
CA GLU A 246 10.57 -14.37 -17.33
C GLU A 246 9.50 -13.33 -16.98
N ALA A 247 9.84 -12.32 -16.20
CA ALA A 247 8.91 -11.27 -15.79
C ALA A 247 8.50 -10.33 -16.95
N LYS A 248 9.34 -10.14 -17.96
CA LYS A 248 8.98 -9.42 -19.21
C LYS A 248 7.84 -10.10 -19.97
N LEU A 249 7.63 -11.40 -19.75
CA LEU A 249 6.57 -12.16 -20.39
C LEU A 249 5.23 -12.09 -19.67
N TRP A 250 5.15 -11.41 -18.52
CA TRP A 250 3.89 -11.26 -17.79
C TRP A 250 2.82 -10.55 -18.61
N ASP A 251 1.64 -11.16 -18.65
CA ASP A 251 0.53 -10.64 -19.44
C ASP A 251 -0.29 -9.61 -18.65
N TYR A 252 -0.20 -8.38 -19.08
CA TYR A 252 -1.01 -7.27 -18.58
C TYR A 252 -2.06 -6.81 -19.61
N SER A 253 -2.40 -7.66 -20.58
CA SER A 253 -3.44 -7.36 -21.56
C SER A 253 -4.81 -7.30 -20.90
N MET A 254 -5.61 -6.29 -21.27
CA MET A 254 -6.98 -6.13 -20.79
C MET A 254 -7.95 -6.28 -21.97
N THR A 255 -8.24 -7.55 -22.30
CA THR A 255 -9.20 -7.89 -23.36
C THR A 255 -10.63 -7.67 -22.90
N GLU A 256 -11.57 -7.59 -23.84
CA GLU A 256 -13.01 -7.46 -23.54
C GLU A 256 -13.51 -8.68 -22.74
N ASP A 257 -13.09 -9.89 -23.09
CA ASP A 257 -13.40 -11.12 -22.34
C ASP A 257 -12.93 -11.03 -20.89
N LEU A 258 -11.70 -10.57 -20.66
CA LEU A 258 -11.17 -10.40 -19.30
C LEU A 258 -11.95 -9.34 -18.51
N GLN A 259 -12.30 -8.20 -19.14
CA GLN A 259 -13.13 -7.19 -18.49
C GLN A 259 -14.50 -7.78 -18.07
N GLN A 260 -15.14 -8.56 -18.93
CA GLN A 260 -16.42 -9.22 -18.61
C GLN A 260 -16.26 -10.18 -17.42
N LYS A 261 -15.15 -10.94 -17.34
CA LYS A 261 -14.86 -11.81 -16.19
C LYS A 261 -14.68 -11.00 -14.90
N LEU A 262 -13.97 -9.87 -14.95
CA LEU A 262 -13.81 -9.01 -13.76
C LEU A 262 -15.17 -8.43 -13.29
N TYR A 263 -16.03 -8.01 -14.21
CA TYR A 263 -17.40 -7.60 -13.86
C TYR A 263 -18.22 -8.76 -13.29
N ALA A 264 -18.08 -9.97 -13.81
CA ALA A 264 -18.73 -11.15 -13.26
C ALA A 264 -18.26 -11.49 -11.84
N ILE A 265 -16.95 -11.34 -11.57
CA ILE A 265 -16.40 -11.45 -10.21
C ILE A 265 -17.08 -10.42 -9.29
N LYS A 266 -17.05 -9.12 -9.66
CA LYS A 266 -17.72 -8.05 -8.88
C LYS A 266 -19.18 -8.42 -8.58
N GLN A 267 -19.92 -8.83 -9.60
CA GLN A 267 -21.35 -9.16 -9.45
C GLN A 267 -21.56 -10.37 -8.53
N SER A 268 -20.72 -11.40 -8.64
CA SER A 268 -20.80 -12.60 -7.78
C SER A 268 -20.64 -12.26 -6.28
N TYR A 269 -19.77 -11.31 -5.94
CA TYR A 269 -19.60 -10.84 -4.57
C TYR A 269 -20.80 -10.03 -4.09
N ILE A 270 -21.40 -9.19 -4.94
CA ILE A 270 -22.64 -8.45 -4.64
C ILE A 270 -23.78 -9.45 -4.37
N ASP A 271 -23.98 -10.41 -5.25
CA ASP A 271 -25.07 -11.40 -5.18
C ASP A 271 -24.88 -12.38 -4.00
N SER A 272 -23.65 -12.58 -3.53
CA SER A 272 -23.36 -13.48 -2.39
C SER A 272 -23.95 -12.98 -1.06
N GLY A 273 -24.34 -11.70 -0.97
CA GLY A 273 -24.81 -11.06 0.26
C GLY A 273 -23.74 -10.88 1.34
N LYS A 274 -22.45 -11.05 1.00
CA LYS A 274 -21.33 -10.87 1.94
C LYS A 274 -20.92 -9.40 2.12
N LEU A 275 -21.30 -8.53 1.19
CA LEU A 275 -20.96 -7.11 1.22
C LEU A 275 -22.03 -6.31 1.94
N THR A 276 -21.62 -5.31 2.72
CA THR A 276 -22.55 -4.31 3.27
C THR A 276 -23.04 -3.35 2.17
N VAL A 277 -24.09 -2.60 2.47
CA VAL A 277 -24.61 -1.58 1.55
C VAL A 277 -23.54 -0.54 1.22
N GLU A 278 -22.79 -0.09 2.22
CA GLU A 278 -21.71 0.89 2.06
C GLU A 278 -20.58 0.34 1.17
N GLN A 279 -20.22 -0.95 1.34
CA GLN A 279 -19.23 -1.62 0.49
C GLN A 279 -19.69 -1.72 -0.95
N ILE A 280 -20.98 -2.03 -1.19
CA ILE A 280 -21.56 -2.07 -2.54
C ILE A 280 -21.54 -0.68 -3.17
N MET A 281 -21.90 0.36 -2.42
CA MET A 281 -21.84 1.75 -2.91
C MET A 281 -20.43 2.19 -3.28
N ALA A 282 -19.43 1.76 -2.54
CA ALA A 282 -18.01 2.07 -2.81
C ALA A 282 -17.45 1.34 -4.05
N LEU A 283 -18.18 0.39 -4.63
CA LEU A 283 -17.83 -0.30 -5.88
C LEU A 283 -18.49 0.33 -7.13
N GLN A 284 -19.33 1.32 -6.97
CA GLN A 284 -19.98 2.05 -8.07
C GLN A 284 -19.09 3.19 -8.58
#